data_9b8850277f7313c64969d579d3858878
#
_entry.id   9b8850277f7313c64969d579d3858878
#
_cell.length_a   1.000
_cell.length_b   1.000
_cell.length_c   1.000
_cell.angle_alpha   90.00
_cell.angle_beta   90.00
_cell.angle_gamma   90.00
#
_symmetry.space_group_name_H-M   'P 1'
#
loop_
_entity.id
_entity.type
_entity.pdbx_description
1 polymer ?
#
loop_
_entity_poly.entity_id
_entity_poly.type
_entity_poly.pdbx_seq_one_letter_code
_entity_poly.pdbx_strand_id
1 'polypeptide(L)'
;MNQEDRFRGVLDASQFTDHEGILVSSAIAGPTVWDALADDAPVHAAISAGDEQSESEKSAQQIEDIAELVSDTTVLLDVGCGYGRIAKYLLPRKRLAGYVGVDSALTMLRLFKARHDSSQQESATPVAFVNSDIADLPLLSGSIDLAVVSAVFLHNHKSIVAVTVKEIERVLKPGGRLLVFSSFPRRATMMGLQGSAYQALLNLRGTPTRNGPVRYYSKREVTNMLAGFSDVELRPVGFEVAPKSIIGLRGAPERAFRLGFSGPVNRGLEKILPNKWRAAFARHYDVRATK
;
A
#
# COMPACT_ATOMS: atom_id res chain seq x y z
N MET A 1 19.64 -23.04 -2.87
CA MET A 1 18.68 -23.02 -1.75
C MET A 1 17.45 -22.30 -2.26
N ASN A 2 16.28 -22.98 -2.26
CA ASN A 2 15.02 -22.39 -2.75
C ASN A 2 14.46 -21.35 -1.76
N GLN A 3 13.37 -20.63 -2.13
CA GLN A 3 12.79 -19.60 -1.26
C GLN A 3 12.22 -20.18 0.04
N GLU A 4 11.60 -21.36 -0.02
CA GLU A 4 11.03 -22.03 1.16
C GLU A 4 12.12 -22.34 2.21
N ASP A 5 13.28 -22.82 1.78
CA ASP A 5 14.39 -23.08 2.70
C ASP A 5 14.95 -21.80 3.33
N ARG A 6 15.02 -20.71 2.55
CA ARG A 6 15.51 -19.42 3.05
C ARG A 6 14.56 -18.76 4.06
N PHE A 7 13.25 -19.00 3.91
CA PHE A 7 12.20 -18.44 4.77
C PHE A 7 11.56 -19.49 5.68
N ARG A 8 12.29 -20.61 5.94
CA ARG A 8 11.87 -21.59 6.95
C ARG A 8 11.69 -20.90 8.31
N GLY A 9 10.51 -21.04 8.91
CA GLY A 9 10.13 -20.34 10.14
C GLY A 9 9.44 -18.96 9.90
N VAL A 10 9.23 -18.57 8.64
CA VAL A 10 8.43 -17.39 8.26
C VAL A 10 7.21 -17.82 7.45
N LEU A 11 7.42 -18.64 6.41
CA LEU A 11 6.38 -19.13 5.53
C LEU A 11 5.76 -20.43 6.07
N ASP A 12 4.44 -20.56 5.89
CA ASP A 12 3.75 -21.84 6.10
C ASP A 12 3.81 -22.68 4.82
N ALA A 13 4.85 -23.49 4.69
CA ALA A 13 5.12 -24.27 3.48
C ALA A 13 3.97 -25.23 3.04
N SER A 14 3.01 -25.52 3.91
CA SER A 14 1.85 -26.35 3.58
C SER A 14 0.81 -25.64 2.71
N GLN A 15 0.91 -24.32 2.57
CA GLN A 15 -0.10 -23.48 1.92
C GLN A 15 0.25 -23.02 0.51
N PHE A 16 1.41 -23.43 -0.05
CA PHE A 16 1.80 -22.95 -1.38
C PHE A 16 2.26 -24.05 -2.32
N THR A 17 2.28 -23.66 -3.60
CA THR A 17 3.06 -24.30 -4.65
C THR A 17 4.01 -23.27 -5.28
N ASP A 18 5.25 -23.67 -5.57
CA ASP A 18 6.21 -22.80 -6.27
C ASP A 18 5.93 -22.82 -7.78
N HIS A 19 5.67 -21.66 -8.35
CA HIS A 19 5.50 -21.44 -9.78
C HIS A 19 6.56 -20.46 -10.26
N GLU A 20 7.65 -20.96 -10.82
CA GLU A 20 8.76 -20.17 -11.39
C GLU A 20 9.38 -19.19 -10.38
N GLY A 21 9.48 -19.59 -9.11
CA GLY A 21 10.01 -18.77 -8.02
C GLY A 21 9.03 -17.75 -7.49
N ILE A 22 7.72 -17.94 -7.70
CA ILE A 22 6.63 -17.25 -7.00
C ILE A 22 5.84 -18.32 -6.24
N LEU A 23 5.68 -18.12 -4.94
CA LEU A 23 4.92 -18.99 -4.06
C LEU A 23 3.43 -18.65 -4.18
N VAL A 24 2.64 -19.55 -4.79
CA VAL A 24 1.21 -19.33 -5.01
C VAL A 24 0.41 -20.03 -3.93
N SER A 25 -0.37 -19.26 -3.16
CA SER A 25 -1.23 -19.79 -2.10
C SER A 25 -2.37 -20.64 -2.68
N SER A 26 -2.65 -21.76 -2.04
CA SER A 26 -3.78 -22.63 -2.37
C SER A 26 -5.16 -21.98 -2.18
N ALA A 27 -5.23 -20.89 -1.40
CA ALA A 27 -6.45 -20.15 -1.10
C ALA A 27 -6.79 -19.07 -2.13
N ILE A 28 -5.89 -18.78 -3.11
CA ILE A 28 -6.15 -17.70 -4.08
C ILE A 28 -7.14 -18.15 -5.15
N ALA A 29 -8.17 -17.33 -5.38
CA ALA A 29 -9.32 -17.68 -6.22
C ALA A 29 -9.13 -17.39 -7.73
N GLY A 30 -7.91 -17.07 -8.19
CA GLY A 30 -7.60 -16.76 -9.59
C GLY A 30 -7.33 -15.29 -9.87
N PRO A 31 -7.34 -14.84 -11.15
CA PRO A 31 -6.93 -13.51 -11.54
C PRO A 31 -7.76 -12.40 -10.88
N THR A 32 -7.09 -11.36 -10.47
CA THR A 32 -7.68 -10.17 -9.85
C THR A 32 -7.89 -9.04 -10.86
N VAL A 33 -8.65 -8.01 -10.48
CA VAL A 33 -8.76 -6.78 -11.29
C VAL A 33 -7.40 -6.12 -11.53
N TRP A 34 -6.45 -6.31 -10.63
CA TRP A 34 -5.09 -5.76 -10.72
C TRP A 34 -4.22 -6.49 -11.73
N ASP A 35 -4.47 -7.79 -11.98
CA ASP A 35 -3.80 -8.51 -13.07
C ASP A 35 -4.16 -7.92 -14.43
N ALA A 36 -5.46 -7.67 -14.68
CA ALA A 36 -5.90 -7.02 -15.91
C ALA A 36 -5.36 -5.59 -16.06
N LEU A 37 -5.20 -4.85 -14.95
CA LEU A 37 -4.63 -3.51 -14.96
C LEU A 37 -3.11 -3.52 -15.18
N ALA A 38 -2.41 -4.56 -14.75
CA ALA A 38 -0.97 -4.70 -14.93
C ALA A 38 -0.59 -4.94 -16.41
N ASP A 39 -1.48 -5.57 -17.19
CA ASP A 39 -1.29 -5.79 -18.63
C ASP A 39 -1.53 -4.53 -19.47
N ASP A 40 -2.20 -3.51 -18.93
CA ASP A 40 -2.44 -2.22 -19.58
C ASP A 40 -1.27 -1.25 -19.31
N ALA A 41 -0.35 -1.08 -20.26
CA ALA A 41 0.80 -0.20 -20.14
C ALA A 41 0.48 1.25 -19.72
N PRO A 42 -0.59 1.92 -20.22
CA PRO A 42 -1.00 3.24 -19.72
C PRO A 42 -1.45 3.22 -18.25
N VAL A 43 -2.08 2.15 -17.81
CA VAL A 43 -2.51 1.99 -16.41
C VAL A 43 -1.31 1.70 -15.52
N HIS A 44 -0.39 0.85 -15.98
CA HIS A 44 0.87 0.60 -15.29
C HIS A 44 1.65 1.90 -15.04
N ALA A 45 1.78 2.76 -16.06
CA ALA A 45 2.40 4.08 -15.92
C ALA A 45 1.66 4.98 -14.93
N ALA A 46 0.33 4.93 -14.89
CA ALA A 46 -0.47 5.69 -13.94
C ALA A 46 -0.34 5.18 -12.49
N ILE A 47 -0.27 3.87 -12.29
CA ILE A 47 -0.02 3.23 -10.99
C ILE A 47 1.39 3.57 -10.49
N SER A 48 2.39 3.55 -11.40
CA SER A 48 3.79 3.87 -11.12
C SER A 48 4.07 5.36 -10.92
N ALA A 49 3.02 6.20 -10.78
CA ALA A 49 3.16 7.65 -10.63
C ALA A 49 3.63 8.41 -11.90
N GLY A 50 3.58 7.78 -13.05
CA GLY A 50 3.84 8.38 -14.37
C GLY A 50 5.30 8.32 -14.81
N ASP A 51 6.24 8.66 -13.94
CA ASP A 51 7.67 8.62 -14.21
C ASP A 51 8.47 8.25 -12.95
N GLU A 52 9.70 7.82 -13.15
CA GLU A 52 10.57 7.33 -12.07
C GLU A 52 10.93 8.42 -11.05
N GLN A 53 11.08 9.65 -11.47
CA GLN A 53 11.38 10.76 -10.58
C GLN A 53 10.21 11.05 -9.64
N SER A 54 8.99 11.13 -10.17
CA SER A 54 7.77 11.31 -9.36
C SER A 54 7.52 10.14 -8.40
N GLU A 55 7.83 8.92 -8.80
CA GLU A 55 7.75 7.74 -7.96
C GLU A 55 8.76 7.80 -6.80
N SER A 56 10.01 8.17 -7.12
CA SER A 56 11.08 8.33 -6.13
C SER A 56 10.76 9.42 -5.10
N GLU A 57 10.34 10.59 -5.55
CA GLU A 57 9.99 11.71 -4.67
C GLU A 57 8.83 11.36 -3.71
N LYS A 58 7.79 10.71 -4.23
CA LYS A 58 6.64 10.26 -3.41
C LYS A 58 7.01 9.15 -2.43
N SER A 59 8.00 8.34 -2.78
CA SER A 59 8.46 7.23 -1.96
C SER A 59 9.49 7.62 -0.92
N ALA A 60 10.24 8.72 -1.13
CA ALA A 60 11.41 9.07 -0.35
C ALA A 60 11.14 9.06 1.17
N GLN A 61 10.10 9.78 1.64
CA GLN A 61 9.79 9.83 3.06
C GLN A 61 9.35 8.46 3.61
N GLN A 62 8.60 7.67 2.83
CA GLN A 62 8.18 6.33 3.24
C GLN A 62 9.38 5.41 3.39
N ILE A 63 10.33 5.49 2.47
CA ILE A 63 11.56 4.70 2.50
C ILE A 63 12.45 5.11 3.69
N GLU A 64 12.58 6.41 4.00
CA GLU A 64 13.30 6.85 5.19
C GLU A 64 12.62 6.35 6.48
N ASP A 65 11.30 6.50 6.58
CA ASP A 65 10.52 6.00 7.73
C ASP A 65 10.69 4.48 7.95
N ILE A 66 10.80 3.70 6.87
CA ILE A 66 11.09 2.26 6.93
C ILE A 66 12.56 2.02 7.29
N ALA A 67 13.48 2.74 6.65
CA ALA A 67 14.92 2.56 6.82
C ALA A 67 15.42 2.86 8.23
N GLU A 68 14.71 3.73 8.98
CA GLU A 68 14.99 4.00 10.40
C GLU A 68 14.65 2.81 11.31
N LEU A 69 13.75 1.92 10.88
CA LEU A 69 13.20 0.83 11.70
C LEU A 69 13.80 -0.54 11.38
N VAL A 70 14.57 -0.66 10.30
CA VAL A 70 15.11 -1.94 9.83
C VAL A 70 16.60 -2.09 10.10
N SER A 71 17.01 -3.33 10.32
CA SER A 71 18.40 -3.78 10.46
C SER A 71 18.62 -5.05 9.64
N ASP A 72 19.84 -5.58 9.67
CA ASP A 72 20.22 -6.84 9.02
C ASP A 72 19.58 -8.08 9.65
N THR A 73 18.95 -7.94 10.82
CA THR A 73 18.16 -9.00 11.48
C THR A 73 16.66 -8.90 11.23
N THR A 74 16.19 -7.85 10.54
CA THR A 74 14.77 -7.60 10.31
C THR A 74 14.21 -8.48 9.19
N VAL A 75 13.10 -9.17 9.45
CA VAL A 75 12.21 -9.75 8.43
C VAL A 75 11.07 -8.78 8.17
N LEU A 76 11.03 -8.22 6.96
CA LEU A 76 10.03 -7.26 6.53
C LEU A 76 8.96 -7.92 5.67
N LEU A 77 7.69 -7.66 5.97
CA LEU A 77 6.52 -8.01 5.16
C LEU A 77 6.00 -6.76 4.44
N ASP A 78 5.92 -6.81 3.10
CA ASP A 78 5.27 -5.79 2.26
C ASP A 78 3.92 -6.32 1.77
N VAL A 79 2.83 -5.82 2.36
CA VAL A 79 1.45 -6.27 2.11
C VAL A 79 0.86 -5.48 0.96
N GLY A 80 0.51 -6.17 -0.14
CA GLY A 80 0.10 -5.54 -1.38
C GLY A 80 1.30 -4.89 -2.07
N CYS A 81 2.40 -5.64 -2.21
CA CYS A 81 3.69 -5.12 -2.68
C CYS A 81 3.68 -4.67 -4.15
N GLY A 82 2.69 -5.10 -4.94
CA GLY A 82 2.58 -4.83 -6.36
C GLY A 82 3.85 -5.21 -7.11
N TYR A 83 4.33 -4.29 -7.95
CA TYR A 83 5.56 -4.45 -8.74
C TYR A 83 6.87 -4.19 -7.94
N GLY A 84 6.81 -4.19 -6.59
CA GLY A 84 7.98 -4.11 -5.71
C GLY A 84 8.54 -2.70 -5.52
N ARG A 85 7.69 -1.67 -5.46
CA ARG A 85 8.12 -0.27 -5.29
C ARG A 85 8.94 -0.04 -4.02
N ILE A 86 8.52 -0.59 -2.89
CA ILE A 86 9.27 -0.47 -1.62
C ILE A 86 10.62 -1.16 -1.74
N ALA A 87 10.66 -2.40 -2.22
CA ALA A 87 11.90 -3.15 -2.41
C ALA A 87 12.90 -2.40 -3.32
N LYS A 88 12.43 -1.83 -4.45
CA LYS A 88 13.24 -1.07 -5.41
C LYS A 88 14.09 0.03 -4.74
N TYR A 89 13.51 0.76 -3.79
CA TYR A 89 14.19 1.90 -3.16
C TYR A 89 14.83 1.57 -1.81
N LEU A 90 14.36 0.51 -1.12
CA LEU A 90 14.86 0.11 0.20
C LEU A 90 16.08 -0.82 0.11
N LEU A 91 15.99 -1.90 -0.68
CA LEU A 91 17.01 -2.95 -0.69
C LEU A 91 18.40 -2.51 -1.18
N PRO A 92 18.55 -1.51 -2.07
CA PRO A 92 19.86 -0.95 -2.40
C PRO A 92 20.52 -0.19 -1.22
N ARG A 93 19.72 0.24 -0.24
CA ARG A 93 20.16 1.09 0.88
C ARG A 93 20.29 0.32 2.20
N LYS A 94 19.56 -0.78 2.35
CA LYS A 94 19.46 -1.56 3.59
C LYS A 94 19.51 -3.04 3.30
N ARG A 95 20.34 -3.74 4.06
CA ARG A 95 20.34 -5.20 4.14
C ARG A 95 19.32 -5.62 5.19
N LEU A 96 18.55 -6.67 4.90
CA LEU A 96 17.56 -7.27 5.79
C LEU A 96 17.85 -8.78 5.96
N ALA A 97 17.33 -9.39 7.03
CA ALA A 97 17.31 -10.86 7.17
C ALA A 97 16.39 -11.50 6.12
N GLY A 98 15.30 -10.81 5.75
CA GLY A 98 14.39 -11.23 4.68
C GLY A 98 13.39 -10.15 4.30
N TYR A 99 12.96 -10.19 3.05
CA TYR A 99 11.89 -9.37 2.51
C TYR A 99 10.82 -10.28 1.91
N VAL A 100 9.60 -10.20 2.44
CA VAL A 100 8.45 -10.99 1.95
C VAL A 100 7.47 -10.04 1.28
N GLY A 101 7.33 -10.12 -0.03
CA GLY A 101 6.34 -9.36 -0.79
C GLY A 101 5.10 -10.20 -1.06
N VAL A 102 3.96 -9.78 -0.53
CA VAL A 102 2.66 -10.44 -0.75
C VAL A 102 1.77 -9.58 -1.63
N ASP A 103 1.21 -10.16 -2.70
CA ASP A 103 0.21 -9.51 -3.54
C ASP A 103 -0.76 -10.56 -4.13
N SER A 104 -2.01 -10.17 -4.32
CA SER A 104 -3.03 -11.02 -4.95
C SER A 104 -2.92 -11.05 -6.48
N ALA A 105 -2.26 -10.06 -7.09
CA ALA A 105 -2.05 -9.97 -8.53
C ALA A 105 -0.77 -10.67 -8.95
N LEU A 106 -0.89 -11.85 -9.55
CA LEU A 106 0.25 -12.64 -10.02
C LEU A 106 1.09 -11.87 -11.07
N THR A 107 0.43 -11.13 -11.95
CA THR A 107 1.11 -10.31 -12.98
C THR A 107 1.99 -9.23 -12.35
N MET A 108 1.54 -8.60 -11.26
CA MET A 108 2.35 -7.62 -10.51
C MET A 108 3.58 -8.27 -9.87
N LEU A 109 3.43 -9.46 -9.29
CA LEU A 109 4.56 -10.20 -8.70
C LEU A 109 5.57 -10.64 -9.76
N ARG A 110 5.13 -11.04 -10.96
CA ARG A 110 6.02 -11.33 -12.09
C ARG A 110 6.84 -10.10 -12.49
N LEU A 111 6.23 -8.92 -12.53
CA LEU A 111 6.95 -7.67 -12.78
C LEU A 111 7.94 -7.35 -11.65
N PHE A 112 7.56 -7.56 -10.41
CA PHE A 112 8.46 -7.39 -9.26
C PHE A 112 9.66 -8.34 -9.37
N LYS A 113 9.41 -9.64 -9.57
CA LYS A 113 10.45 -10.65 -9.70
C LYS A 113 11.39 -10.34 -10.85
N ALA A 114 10.87 -10.06 -12.04
CA ALA A 114 11.68 -9.74 -13.22
C ALA A 114 12.57 -8.50 -12.98
N ARG A 115 12.05 -7.48 -12.32
CA ARG A 115 12.83 -6.28 -11.94
C ARG A 115 13.90 -6.61 -10.90
N HIS A 116 13.58 -7.42 -9.91
CA HIS A 116 14.52 -7.85 -8.88
C HIS A 116 15.66 -8.68 -9.47
N ASP A 117 15.34 -9.66 -10.31
CA ASP A 117 16.32 -10.54 -10.98
C ASP A 117 17.22 -9.78 -11.96
N SER A 118 16.67 -8.75 -12.64
CA SER A 118 17.44 -7.91 -13.59
C SER A 118 18.29 -6.84 -12.90
N SER A 119 18.04 -6.57 -11.63
CA SER A 119 18.88 -5.64 -10.87
C SER A 119 20.27 -6.26 -10.71
N GLN A 120 21.30 -5.65 -11.32
CA GLN A 120 22.70 -6.07 -11.17
C GLN A 120 23.24 -5.87 -9.74
N GLN A 121 22.48 -5.27 -8.86
CA GLN A 121 22.76 -5.21 -7.45
C GLN A 121 22.37 -6.56 -6.83
N GLU A 122 23.37 -7.40 -6.59
CA GLU A 122 23.21 -8.53 -5.65
C GLU A 122 22.79 -7.98 -4.29
N SER A 123 21.47 -7.78 -4.12
CA SER A 123 20.93 -7.51 -2.81
C SER A 123 21.24 -8.72 -1.94
N ALA A 124 22.05 -8.51 -0.90
CA ALA A 124 22.35 -9.56 0.07
C ALA A 124 21.10 -9.95 0.90
N THR A 125 19.95 -9.30 0.65
CA THR A 125 18.67 -9.58 1.29
C THR A 125 17.92 -10.65 0.50
N PRO A 126 17.58 -11.80 1.11
CA PRO A 126 16.67 -12.78 0.51
C PRO A 126 15.29 -12.14 0.27
N VAL A 127 14.69 -12.39 -0.90
CA VAL A 127 13.33 -11.92 -1.24
C VAL A 127 12.43 -13.12 -1.51
N ALA A 128 11.25 -13.15 -0.90
CA ALA A 128 10.16 -14.08 -1.21
C ALA A 128 9.03 -13.34 -1.92
N PHE A 129 8.54 -13.91 -3.01
CA PHE A 129 7.40 -13.44 -3.79
C PHE A 129 6.21 -14.35 -3.52
N VAL A 130 5.16 -13.84 -2.87
CA VAL A 130 4.03 -14.62 -2.40
C VAL A 130 2.73 -14.13 -3.03
N ASN A 131 2.11 -14.96 -3.85
CA ASN A 131 0.79 -14.69 -4.43
C ASN A 131 -0.31 -15.19 -3.49
N SER A 132 -0.93 -14.28 -2.74
CA SER A 132 -1.99 -14.58 -1.78
C SER A 132 -2.93 -13.41 -1.58
N ASP A 133 -4.13 -13.70 -1.04
CA ASP A 133 -5.02 -12.65 -0.51
C ASP A 133 -4.36 -12.02 0.73
N ILE A 134 -4.45 -10.72 0.84
CA ILE A 134 -3.94 -9.97 2.01
C ILE A 134 -4.71 -10.28 3.29
N ALA A 135 -5.94 -10.79 3.18
CA ALA A 135 -6.77 -11.19 4.30
C ALA A 135 -6.51 -12.64 4.78
N ASP A 136 -5.63 -13.38 4.09
CA ASP A 136 -5.22 -14.73 4.45
C ASP A 136 -3.73 -14.89 4.14
N LEU A 137 -2.90 -14.43 5.07
CA LEU A 137 -1.45 -14.43 4.90
C LEU A 137 -0.88 -15.82 5.23
N PRO A 138 -0.31 -16.53 4.24
CA PRO A 138 0.25 -17.86 4.46
C PRO A 138 1.63 -17.78 5.14
N LEU A 139 1.68 -17.09 6.27
CA LEU A 139 2.85 -16.85 7.09
C LEU A 139 2.62 -17.37 8.51
N LEU A 140 3.68 -17.84 9.15
CA LEU A 140 3.63 -18.30 10.53
C LEU A 140 3.36 -17.13 11.48
N SER A 141 2.59 -17.40 12.54
CA SER A 141 2.32 -16.40 13.60
C SER A 141 3.62 -15.99 14.28
N GLY A 142 3.79 -14.68 14.53
CA GLY A 142 4.94 -14.17 15.24
C GLY A 142 6.27 -14.32 14.49
N SER A 143 6.28 -14.27 13.17
CA SER A 143 7.46 -14.48 12.33
C SER A 143 8.04 -13.19 11.74
N ILE A 144 7.29 -12.09 11.74
CA ILE A 144 7.60 -10.82 11.08
C ILE A 144 7.99 -9.75 12.10
N ASP A 145 9.05 -9.00 11.82
CA ASP A 145 9.51 -7.88 12.67
C ASP A 145 8.84 -6.56 12.28
N LEU A 146 8.65 -6.32 10.98
CA LEU A 146 8.06 -5.10 10.44
C LEU A 146 7.10 -5.43 9.30
N ALA A 147 5.84 -5.02 9.40
CA ALA A 147 4.88 -5.05 8.32
C ALA A 147 4.69 -3.64 7.72
N VAL A 148 4.67 -3.55 6.40
CA VAL A 148 4.44 -2.31 5.64
C VAL A 148 3.24 -2.50 4.72
N VAL A 149 2.36 -1.50 4.68
CA VAL A 149 1.21 -1.43 3.78
C VAL A 149 1.24 -0.08 3.07
N SER A 150 1.36 -0.05 1.76
CA SER A 150 1.43 1.23 1.03
C SER A 150 0.43 1.31 -0.11
N ALA A 151 -0.56 2.20 0.01
CA ALA A 151 -1.61 2.46 -0.97
C ALA A 151 -2.51 1.24 -1.30
N VAL A 152 -2.77 0.36 -0.32
CA VAL A 152 -3.54 -0.88 -0.49
C VAL A 152 -4.97 -0.76 0.05
N PHE A 153 -5.14 -0.36 1.31
CA PHE A 153 -6.43 -0.42 2.00
C PHE A 153 -7.51 0.47 1.39
N LEU A 154 -7.11 1.55 0.72
CA LEU A 154 -8.07 2.45 0.06
C LEU A 154 -8.87 1.77 -1.07
N HIS A 155 -8.36 0.70 -1.65
CA HIS A 155 -9.01 -0.04 -2.75
C HIS A 155 -9.80 -1.25 -2.27
N ASN A 156 -9.63 -1.66 -1.03
CA ASN A 156 -10.27 -2.84 -0.47
C ASN A 156 -11.55 -2.50 0.32
N HIS A 157 -12.47 -3.46 0.42
CA HIS A 157 -13.64 -3.30 1.27
C HIS A 157 -13.20 -3.23 2.74
N LYS A 158 -13.88 -2.41 3.56
CA LYS A 158 -13.48 -2.18 4.97
C LYS A 158 -13.47 -3.44 5.82
N SER A 159 -14.33 -4.43 5.50
CA SER A 159 -14.32 -5.74 6.16
C SER A 159 -13.04 -6.52 5.85
N ILE A 160 -12.57 -6.49 4.59
CA ILE A 160 -11.30 -7.11 4.19
C ILE A 160 -10.14 -6.42 4.92
N VAL A 161 -10.12 -5.08 4.93
CA VAL A 161 -9.09 -4.33 5.66
C VAL A 161 -9.05 -4.70 7.14
N ALA A 162 -10.21 -4.85 7.79
CA ALA A 162 -10.26 -5.25 9.19
C ALA A 162 -9.71 -6.67 9.43
N VAL A 163 -9.96 -7.60 8.52
CA VAL A 163 -9.38 -8.96 8.58
C VAL A 163 -7.88 -8.90 8.31
N THR A 164 -7.45 -8.16 7.28
CA THR A 164 -6.02 -7.99 6.96
C THR A 164 -5.22 -7.42 8.14
N VAL A 165 -5.76 -6.43 8.84
CA VAL A 165 -5.10 -5.86 10.03
C VAL A 165 -4.94 -6.91 11.13
N LYS A 166 -5.90 -7.80 11.34
CA LYS A 166 -5.78 -8.93 12.28
C LYS A 166 -4.76 -9.97 11.83
N GLU A 167 -4.70 -10.26 10.52
CA GLU A 167 -3.67 -11.14 9.97
C GLU A 167 -2.27 -10.55 10.14
N ILE A 168 -2.11 -9.24 9.89
CA ILE A 168 -0.84 -8.53 10.16
C ILE A 168 -0.48 -8.61 11.66
N GLU A 169 -1.45 -8.38 12.54
CA GLU A 169 -1.26 -8.55 13.99
C GLU A 169 -0.81 -9.98 14.32
N ARG A 170 -1.44 -11.01 13.73
CA ARG A 170 -1.09 -12.42 13.94
C ARG A 170 0.36 -12.72 13.58
N VAL A 171 0.79 -12.30 12.39
CA VAL A 171 2.13 -12.62 11.85
C VAL A 171 3.26 -11.79 12.46
N LEU A 172 2.96 -10.61 13.01
CA LEU A 172 3.95 -9.80 13.71
C LEU A 172 4.41 -10.49 15.00
N LYS A 173 5.69 -10.41 15.30
CA LYS A 173 6.28 -10.77 16.60
C LYS A 173 5.75 -9.86 17.71
N PRO A 174 5.75 -10.28 18.97
CA PRO A 174 5.58 -9.35 20.09
C PRO A 174 6.61 -8.20 19.98
N GLY A 175 6.13 -6.94 20.06
CA GLY A 175 6.93 -5.75 19.81
C GLY A 175 7.23 -5.46 18.32
N GLY A 176 6.73 -6.28 17.41
CA GLY A 176 6.80 -6.03 15.96
C GLY A 176 5.97 -4.80 15.56
N ARG A 177 6.33 -4.16 14.46
CA ARG A 177 5.80 -2.85 14.06
C ARG A 177 4.97 -2.92 12.78
N LEU A 178 3.95 -2.08 12.71
CA LEU A 178 3.14 -1.85 11.51
C LEU A 178 3.31 -0.41 11.02
N LEU A 179 3.64 -0.25 9.74
CA LEU A 179 3.60 1.02 9.03
C LEU A 179 2.54 0.96 7.95
N VAL A 180 1.63 1.94 7.93
CA VAL A 180 0.65 2.07 6.85
C VAL A 180 0.77 3.45 6.21
N PHE A 181 1.04 3.47 4.91
CA PHE A 181 1.22 4.70 4.14
C PHE A 181 0.11 4.87 3.10
N SER A 182 -0.43 6.07 2.98
CA SER A 182 -1.37 6.48 1.91
C SER A 182 -2.57 5.53 1.72
N SER A 183 -2.89 4.70 2.72
CA SER A 183 -3.92 3.66 2.64
C SER A 183 -5.24 4.04 3.31
N PHE A 184 -5.24 5.08 4.16
CA PHE A 184 -6.43 5.58 4.85
C PHE A 184 -6.79 7.01 4.44
N PRO A 185 -7.35 7.22 3.22
CA PRO A 185 -7.81 8.55 2.83
C PRO A 185 -8.96 9.00 3.74
N ARG A 186 -8.89 10.28 4.14
CA ARG A 186 -9.80 10.84 5.14
C ARG A 186 -11.14 11.22 4.50
N ARG A 187 -12.24 10.79 5.14
CA ARG A 187 -13.60 11.13 4.70
C ARG A 187 -13.92 12.61 4.88
N ALA A 188 -13.52 13.19 6.01
CA ALA A 188 -13.79 14.59 6.35
C ALA A 188 -12.79 15.57 5.71
N THR A 189 -12.59 15.44 4.39
CA THR A 189 -11.80 16.36 3.57
C THR A 189 -12.60 16.69 2.31
N MET A 190 -12.22 17.77 1.61
CA MET A 190 -12.87 18.13 0.35
C MET A 190 -12.81 16.96 -0.65
N MET A 191 -11.64 16.32 -0.78
CA MET A 191 -11.48 15.15 -1.64
C MET A 191 -12.32 13.95 -1.16
N GLY A 192 -12.39 13.72 0.15
CA GLY A 192 -13.20 12.65 0.73
C GLY A 192 -14.69 12.84 0.51
N LEU A 193 -15.19 14.07 0.64
CA LEU A 193 -16.59 14.41 0.37
C LEU A 193 -16.92 14.27 -1.11
N GLN A 194 -16.11 14.85 -1.99
CA GLN A 194 -16.29 14.72 -3.45
C GLN A 194 -16.21 13.27 -3.91
N GLY A 195 -15.20 12.53 -3.46
CA GLY A 195 -15.01 11.14 -3.84
C GLY A 195 -16.13 10.24 -3.32
N SER A 196 -16.65 10.48 -2.12
CA SER A 196 -17.80 9.74 -1.58
C SER A 196 -19.08 10.02 -2.37
N ALA A 197 -19.34 11.28 -2.72
CA ALA A 197 -20.48 11.67 -3.54
C ALA A 197 -20.39 11.08 -4.96
N TYR A 198 -19.20 11.11 -5.57
CA TYR A 198 -18.95 10.52 -6.88
C TYR A 198 -19.16 9.01 -6.85
N GLN A 199 -18.65 8.31 -5.83
CA GLN A 199 -18.84 6.88 -5.69
C GLN A 199 -20.33 6.50 -5.53
N ALA A 200 -21.08 7.29 -4.75
CA ALA A 200 -22.53 7.10 -4.62
C ALA A 200 -23.24 7.26 -5.97
N LEU A 201 -22.86 8.26 -6.77
CA LEU A 201 -23.41 8.48 -8.11
C LEU A 201 -23.08 7.32 -9.07
N LEU A 202 -21.84 6.80 -9.04
CA LEU A 202 -21.47 5.66 -9.87
C LEU A 202 -22.23 4.39 -9.48
N ASN A 203 -22.39 4.14 -8.18
CA ASN A 203 -23.18 3.01 -7.69
C ASN A 203 -24.65 3.09 -8.15
N LEU A 204 -25.25 4.29 -8.13
CA LEU A 204 -26.61 4.51 -8.64
C LEU A 204 -26.74 4.25 -10.16
N ARG A 205 -25.66 4.48 -10.91
CA ARG A 205 -25.60 4.28 -12.36
C ARG A 205 -25.12 2.89 -12.77
N GLY A 206 -24.75 2.03 -11.83
CA GLY A 206 -24.17 0.72 -12.12
C GLY A 206 -22.84 0.76 -12.88
N THR A 207 -22.13 1.89 -12.84
CA THR A 207 -20.89 2.10 -13.59
C THR A 207 -19.68 1.83 -12.68
N PRO A 208 -18.82 0.82 -12.98
CA PRO A 208 -17.62 0.57 -12.19
C PRO A 208 -16.59 1.70 -12.37
N THR A 209 -15.81 1.96 -11.33
CA THR A 209 -14.63 2.83 -11.44
C THR A 209 -13.48 2.09 -12.12
N ARG A 210 -12.74 2.76 -13.02
CA ARG A 210 -11.61 2.18 -13.76
C ARG A 210 -10.54 1.57 -12.84
N ASN A 211 -10.24 2.22 -11.71
CA ASN A 211 -9.21 1.81 -10.75
C ASN A 211 -9.81 1.21 -9.46
N GLY A 212 -11.02 0.65 -9.53
CA GLY A 212 -11.75 0.21 -8.36
C GLY A 212 -12.24 1.37 -7.46
N PRO A 213 -13.15 1.10 -6.52
CA PRO A 213 -13.69 2.11 -5.62
C PRO A 213 -12.64 2.53 -4.60
N VAL A 214 -12.48 3.84 -4.38
CA VAL A 214 -11.68 4.37 -3.26
C VAL A 214 -12.54 4.43 -2.00
N ARG A 215 -12.06 3.86 -0.90
CA ARG A 215 -12.72 3.84 0.40
C ARG A 215 -12.16 4.95 1.30
N TYR A 216 -13.04 5.77 1.85
CA TYR A 216 -12.67 6.86 2.77
C TYR A 216 -12.96 6.49 4.21
N TYR A 217 -12.08 6.92 5.12
CA TYR A 217 -12.08 6.53 6.51
C TYR A 217 -12.25 7.74 7.44
N SER A 218 -12.97 7.55 8.53
CA SER A 218 -12.93 8.43 9.70
C SER A 218 -11.79 8.00 10.63
N LYS A 219 -11.32 8.92 11.48
CA LYS A 219 -10.31 8.59 12.50
C LYS A 219 -10.75 7.43 13.37
N ARG A 220 -12.03 7.42 13.80
CA ARG A 220 -12.61 6.37 14.66
C ARG A 220 -12.56 4.99 13.99
N GLU A 221 -12.88 4.91 12.69
CA GLU A 221 -12.82 3.63 11.96
C GLU A 221 -11.39 3.08 11.93
N VAL A 222 -10.40 3.94 11.65
CA VAL A 222 -8.98 3.52 11.64
C VAL A 222 -8.53 3.07 13.02
N THR A 223 -8.83 3.86 14.07
CA THR A 223 -8.49 3.49 15.45
C THR A 223 -9.13 2.18 15.87
N ASN A 224 -10.40 1.94 15.50
CA ASN A 224 -11.08 0.68 15.84
C ASN A 224 -10.46 -0.53 15.12
N MET A 225 -10.01 -0.38 13.88
CA MET A 225 -9.31 -1.45 13.14
C MET A 225 -7.97 -1.81 13.78
N LEU A 226 -7.32 -0.85 14.44
CA LEU A 226 -6.02 -1.01 15.08
C LEU A 226 -6.12 -1.32 16.60
N ALA A 227 -7.28 -1.71 17.09
CA ALA A 227 -7.51 -1.90 18.54
C ALA A 227 -6.61 -2.99 19.18
N GLY A 228 -6.07 -3.93 18.39
CA GLY A 228 -5.12 -4.94 18.88
C GLY A 228 -3.67 -4.46 18.98
N PHE A 229 -3.38 -3.23 18.50
CA PHE A 229 -2.05 -2.64 18.54
C PHE A 229 -1.91 -1.64 19.69
N SER A 230 -0.70 -1.54 20.23
CA SER A 230 -0.27 -0.48 21.14
C SER A 230 0.41 0.66 20.39
N ASP A 231 0.70 1.77 21.07
CA ASP A 231 1.45 2.94 20.55
C ASP A 231 0.97 3.40 19.16
N VAL A 232 -0.35 3.40 18.95
CA VAL A 232 -0.95 3.76 17.67
C VAL A 232 -0.85 5.27 17.43
N GLU A 233 0.03 5.65 16.51
CA GLU A 233 0.17 7.02 16.00
C GLU A 233 -0.55 7.14 14.65
N LEU A 234 -1.51 8.08 14.55
CA LEU A 234 -2.15 8.48 13.30
C LEU A 234 -1.57 9.81 12.83
N ARG A 235 -0.63 9.77 11.88
CA ARG A 235 0.01 10.95 11.31
C ARG A 235 -0.80 11.48 10.13
N PRO A 236 -1.37 12.70 10.21
CA PRO A 236 -2.05 13.31 9.08
C PRO A 236 -1.03 13.78 8.03
N VAL A 237 -1.16 13.30 6.78
CA VAL A 237 -0.23 13.60 5.68
C VAL A 237 -0.93 14.06 4.41
N GLY A 238 -0.20 14.77 3.56
CA GLY A 238 -0.67 15.23 2.26
C GLY A 238 -1.68 16.37 2.37
N PHE A 239 -1.20 17.59 2.55
CA PHE A 239 -2.03 18.78 2.64
C PHE A 239 -2.82 19.08 1.36
N GLU A 240 -4.14 19.33 1.48
CA GLU A 240 -5.00 19.71 0.36
C GLU A 240 -6.22 20.50 0.84
N VAL A 241 -6.25 21.78 0.48
CA VAL A 241 -7.41 22.68 0.64
C VAL A 241 -8.14 22.84 -0.70
N ALA A 242 -7.39 23.13 -1.77
CA ALA A 242 -7.94 23.24 -3.11
C ALA A 242 -7.84 21.87 -3.82
N PRO A 243 -8.97 21.29 -4.24
CA PRO A 243 -8.94 20.00 -4.91
C PRO A 243 -8.19 20.07 -6.24
N LYS A 244 -7.40 19.05 -6.56
CA LYS A 244 -6.65 18.97 -7.83
C LYS A 244 -7.56 18.82 -9.03
N SER A 245 -8.76 18.30 -8.83
CA SER A 245 -9.77 18.10 -9.86
C SER A 245 -11.17 18.23 -9.28
N ILE A 246 -12.10 18.71 -10.10
CA ILE A 246 -13.54 18.69 -9.79
C ILE A 246 -14.16 17.57 -10.62
N ILE A 247 -14.80 16.63 -9.93
CA ILE A 247 -15.43 15.47 -10.55
C ILE A 247 -16.86 15.85 -10.94
N GLY A 248 -17.22 15.67 -12.21
CA GLY A 248 -18.62 15.56 -12.62
C GLY A 248 -19.37 16.79 -13.08
N LEU A 249 -18.73 17.92 -13.44
CA LEU A 249 -19.44 19.12 -13.89
C LEU A 249 -19.92 19.10 -15.37
N ARG A 250 -19.56 18.12 -16.19
CA ARG A 250 -20.02 18.02 -17.61
C ARG A 250 -20.24 16.57 -18.04
N GLY A 251 -21.26 15.90 -17.54
CA GLY A 251 -21.89 14.74 -18.19
C GLY A 251 -21.03 13.51 -18.57
N ALA A 252 -19.72 13.60 -18.51
CA ALA A 252 -18.79 12.51 -18.75
C ALA A 252 -18.08 12.15 -17.42
N PRO A 253 -18.37 10.99 -16.84
CA PRO A 253 -17.83 10.58 -15.54
C PRO A 253 -16.31 10.42 -15.53
N GLU A 254 -15.67 10.35 -16.69
CA GLU A 254 -14.23 10.04 -16.82
C GLU A 254 -13.32 11.26 -16.96
N ARG A 255 -13.86 12.47 -17.13
CA ARG A 255 -13.05 13.69 -17.28
C ARG A 255 -13.07 14.52 -16.00
N ALA A 256 -12.15 14.22 -15.08
CA ALA A 256 -11.83 15.13 -14.01
C ALA A 256 -11.25 16.43 -14.61
N PHE A 257 -11.92 17.56 -14.38
CA PHE A 257 -11.36 18.87 -14.75
C PHE A 257 -10.22 19.19 -13.81
N ARG A 258 -8.97 19.12 -14.30
CA ARG A 258 -7.79 19.47 -13.51
C ARG A 258 -7.73 20.98 -13.32
N LEU A 259 -7.74 21.41 -12.07
CA LEU A 259 -7.54 22.80 -11.68
C LEU A 259 -6.03 23.10 -11.62
N GLY A 260 -5.47 23.71 -12.66
CA GLY A 260 -4.04 23.99 -12.77
C GLY A 260 -3.48 24.87 -11.64
N PHE A 261 -4.33 25.66 -10.97
CA PHE A 261 -3.93 26.51 -9.85
C PHE A 261 -3.89 25.78 -8.48
N SER A 262 -4.49 24.60 -8.35
CA SER A 262 -4.61 23.94 -7.04
C SER A 262 -3.26 23.56 -6.42
N GLY A 263 -2.31 23.13 -7.24
CA GLY A 263 -0.97 22.80 -6.77
C GLY A 263 -0.23 23.99 -6.15
N PRO A 264 -0.08 25.12 -6.87
CA PRO A 264 0.50 26.35 -6.33
C PRO A 264 -0.21 26.86 -5.07
N VAL A 265 -1.56 26.86 -5.06
CA VAL A 265 -2.36 27.29 -3.89
C VAL A 265 -2.09 26.40 -2.68
N ASN A 266 -2.15 25.06 -2.85
CA ASN A 266 -1.88 24.14 -1.75
C ASN A 266 -0.46 24.29 -1.21
N ARG A 267 0.56 24.40 -2.07
CA ARG A 267 1.95 24.62 -1.63
C ARG A 267 2.14 25.96 -0.92
N GLY A 268 1.48 27.04 -1.40
CA GLY A 268 1.52 28.34 -0.75
C GLY A 268 0.91 28.30 0.65
N LEU A 269 -0.30 27.74 0.77
CA LEU A 269 -1.00 27.61 2.05
C LEU A 269 -0.29 26.68 3.02
N GLU A 270 0.28 25.56 2.55
CA GLU A 270 1.04 24.64 3.38
C GLU A 270 2.23 25.30 4.08
N LYS A 271 2.89 26.27 3.42
CA LYS A 271 4.04 26.99 3.98
C LYS A 271 3.66 27.97 5.09
N ILE A 272 2.49 28.60 5.00
CA ILE A 272 2.08 29.70 5.90
C ILE A 272 1.12 29.24 7.02
N LEU A 273 0.42 28.10 6.84
CA LEU A 273 -0.55 27.64 7.82
C LEU A 273 0.12 26.94 9.01
N PRO A 274 -0.35 27.20 10.24
CA PRO A 274 0.08 26.47 11.43
C PRO A 274 -0.15 24.95 11.31
N ASN A 275 0.66 24.15 12.00
CA ASN A 275 0.60 22.69 11.96
C ASN A 275 -0.80 22.10 12.23
N LYS A 276 -1.56 22.68 13.17
CA LYS A 276 -2.94 22.26 13.47
C LYS A 276 -3.88 22.35 12.26
N TRP A 277 -3.73 23.40 11.43
CA TRP A 277 -4.52 23.56 10.22
C TRP A 277 -4.04 22.65 9.11
N ARG A 278 -2.71 22.48 8.96
CA ARG A 278 -2.16 21.48 8.01
C ARG A 278 -2.67 20.09 8.33
N ALA A 279 -2.68 19.70 9.61
CA ALA A 279 -3.24 18.43 10.05
C ALA A 279 -4.75 18.31 9.77
N ALA A 280 -5.52 19.41 9.92
CA ALA A 280 -6.96 19.41 9.63
C ALA A 280 -7.25 19.15 8.14
N PHE A 281 -6.43 19.69 7.24
CA PHE A 281 -6.57 19.56 5.78
C PHE A 281 -5.74 18.42 5.15
N ALA A 282 -5.14 17.54 5.97
CA ALA A 282 -4.41 16.38 5.48
C ALA A 282 -5.34 15.38 4.78
N ARG A 283 -4.86 14.79 3.67
CA ARG A 283 -5.65 13.86 2.84
C ARG A 283 -5.75 12.45 3.41
N HIS A 284 -4.69 11.99 4.06
CA HIS A 284 -4.59 10.62 4.56
C HIS A 284 -4.20 10.60 6.03
N TYR A 285 -4.41 9.45 6.67
CA TYR A 285 -3.67 9.05 7.83
C TYR A 285 -2.61 8.04 7.43
N ASP A 286 -1.34 8.33 7.71
CA ASP A 286 -0.32 7.30 7.83
C ASP A 286 -0.36 6.77 9.27
N VAL A 287 0.00 5.50 9.44
CA VAL A 287 -0.07 4.80 10.73
C VAL A 287 1.30 4.27 11.10
N ARG A 288 1.68 4.46 12.35
CA ARG A 288 2.71 3.69 13.05
C ARG A 288 2.06 3.02 14.25
N ALA A 289 2.28 1.72 14.42
CA ALA A 289 1.73 0.96 15.55
C ALA A 289 2.68 -0.17 15.95
N THR A 290 2.56 -0.62 17.21
CA THR A 290 3.35 -1.72 17.78
C THR A 290 2.40 -2.83 18.25
N LYS A 291 2.75 -4.10 17.99
CA LYS A 291 2.03 -5.27 18.50
C LYS A 291 2.34 -5.52 19.96
#